data_ecaa36a40a4fe701d6aa74667c085067
#
_entry.id   ecaa36a40a4fe701d6aa74667c085067
#
_cell.length_a   1.000
_cell.length_b   1.000
_cell.length_c   1.000
_cell.angle_alpha   90.00
_cell.angle_beta   90.00
_cell.angle_gamma   90.00
#
_symmetry.space_group_name_H-M   'P 1'
#
loop_
_entity.id
_entity.type
_entity.pdbx_description
1 polymer ?
#
loop_
_entity_poly.entity_id
_entity_poly.type
_entity_poly.pdbx_seq_one_letter_code
_entity_poly.pdbx_strand_id
1 'polypeptide(L)'
;RRSVLMDSGADLISYGMGEHSILQIAEALQSGLPVEEITYIPGTVYKCKDLSRAFEPIVLPSYEEVSSNKHTYADSFAVQYRNTDPFTAKPLAESYGTRGYIIQNPPAHPLSQQEMDDVYDLPYTDTWHPMYNAKGGIPALKEIKFSLTSNRGCFGGCNFCALTFHQGRILQTRSHESILKEAIKMTKDPDFKGYIHDVGGPTADFRQPSCQKQLTKGVCQNRQCLFPKPCGNLQVDHTDYVSLLRKLRKVPGVKKVFIRSGVRFDYVVADKSPVFMQELVKYHISGQLRVAPEHVSDQVLHYMGKPSHQIYQTFLREYDKANEATGKKQYAVPYFMSSHPGCTIKDAVKLAEYVRDLGFTPEQVQDFYPTPS
;
A
#
# COMPACT_ATOMS: atom_id res chain seq x y z
N ARG A 1 4.13 -11.47 19.33
CA ARG A 1 5.54 -11.91 19.17
C ARG A 1 6.47 -10.86 19.74
N ARG A 2 7.65 -11.27 20.21
CA ARG A 2 8.72 -10.33 20.55
C ARG A 2 9.22 -9.61 19.29
N SER A 3 9.81 -8.43 19.46
CA SER A 3 10.46 -7.75 18.34
C SER A 3 11.50 -8.66 17.68
N VAL A 4 11.49 -8.73 16.36
CA VAL A 4 12.46 -9.50 15.58
C VAL A 4 13.90 -9.07 15.89
N LEU A 5 14.11 -7.81 16.25
CA LEU A 5 15.42 -7.29 16.64
C LEU A 5 15.97 -7.94 17.92
N MET A 6 15.08 -8.39 18.83
CA MET A 6 15.51 -9.11 20.04
C MET A 6 15.92 -10.56 19.77
N ASP A 7 15.40 -11.16 18.71
CA ASP A 7 15.54 -12.59 18.44
C ASP A 7 16.48 -12.91 17.28
N SER A 8 16.71 -11.95 16.35
CA SER A 8 17.50 -12.19 15.14
C SER A 8 19.00 -11.99 15.27
N GLY A 9 19.47 -11.36 16.35
CA GLY A 9 20.86 -10.94 16.46
C GLY A 9 21.26 -9.74 15.57
N ALA A 10 20.30 -9.14 14.86
CA ALA A 10 20.52 -7.91 14.12
C ALA A 10 20.82 -6.73 15.06
N ASP A 11 21.55 -5.75 14.57
CA ASP A 11 21.94 -4.55 15.34
C ASP A 11 20.88 -3.46 15.21
N LEU A 12 20.32 -3.32 14.00
CA LEU A 12 19.40 -2.27 13.62
C LEU A 12 18.36 -2.82 12.64
N ILE A 13 17.13 -2.28 12.66
CA ILE A 13 16.13 -2.48 11.61
C ILE A 13 15.88 -1.15 10.90
N SER A 14 15.92 -1.12 9.58
CA SER A 14 15.32 -0.08 8.76
C SER A 14 13.93 -0.57 8.33
N TYR A 15 12.89 0.21 8.58
CA TYR A 15 11.51 -0.15 8.27
C TYR A 15 10.84 0.88 7.36
N GLY A 16 9.76 0.47 6.73
CA GLY A 16 9.02 1.32 5.80
C GLY A 16 9.73 1.48 4.46
N MET A 17 9.69 2.70 3.90
CA MET A 17 10.44 3.08 2.70
C MET A 17 11.82 3.56 3.13
N GLY A 18 12.81 2.73 2.92
CA GLY A 18 14.13 2.84 3.57
C GLY A 18 15.18 3.63 2.80
N GLU A 19 14.87 4.27 1.68
CA GLU A 19 15.88 4.92 0.82
C GLU A 19 16.69 5.99 1.58
N HIS A 20 16.02 6.91 2.28
CA HIS A 20 16.74 7.90 3.11
C HIS A 20 17.46 7.26 4.29
N SER A 21 16.81 6.31 4.97
CA SER A 21 17.37 5.68 6.16
C SER A 21 18.65 4.91 5.84
N ILE A 22 18.70 4.16 4.73
CA ILE A 22 19.88 3.37 4.38
C ILE A 22 21.08 4.26 4.00
N LEU A 23 20.83 5.38 3.33
CA LEU A 23 21.89 6.34 3.02
C LEU A 23 22.47 6.96 4.30
N GLN A 24 21.62 7.43 5.21
CA GLN A 24 22.04 8.01 6.48
C GLN A 24 22.79 6.99 7.36
N ILE A 25 22.34 5.73 7.38
CA ILE A 25 23.06 4.64 8.09
C ILE A 25 24.44 4.43 7.47
N ALA A 26 24.54 4.37 6.14
CA ALA A 26 25.80 4.19 5.46
C ALA A 26 26.77 5.34 5.72
N GLU A 27 26.30 6.58 5.68
CA GLU A 27 27.10 7.79 5.99
C GLU A 27 27.57 7.79 7.46
N ALA A 28 26.71 7.43 8.40
CA ALA A 28 27.06 7.32 9.81
C ALA A 28 28.17 6.27 10.04
N LEU A 29 28.03 5.09 9.45
CA LEU A 29 29.05 4.03 9.53
C LEU A 29 30.36 4.44 8.84
N GLN A 30 30.27 5.09 7.68
CA GLN A 30 31.43 5.59 6.96
C GLN A 30 32.22 6.66 7.77
N SER A 31 31.50 7.46 8.57
CA SER A 31 32.13 8.44 9.47
C SER A 31 32.79 7.80 10.69
N GLY A 32 32.71 6.49 10.86
CA GLY A 32 33.28 5.75 11.99
C GLY A 32 32.33 5.66 13.20
N LEU A 33 31.05 6.04 13.08
CA LEU A 33 30.12 5.92 14.18
C LEU A 33 29.78 4.43 14.41
N PRO A 34 29.92 3.91 15.64
CA PRO A 34 29.47 2.55 15.95
C PRO A 34 27.95 2.37 15.72
N VAL A 35 27.55 1.19 15.28
CA VAL A 35 26.12 0.93 14.95
C VAL A 35 25.18 1.13 16.14
N GLU A 36 25.65 0.89 17.35
CA GLU A 36 24.89 1.08 18.59
C GLU A 36 24.62 2.56 18.90
N GLU A 37 25.34 3.46 18.25
CA GLU A 37 25.15 4.91 18.39
C GLU A 37 24.23 5.49 17.32
N ILE A 38 23.84 4.71 16.33
CA ILE A 38 22.88 5.10 15.29
C ILE A 38 21.45 5.00 15.84
N THR A 39 21.06 5.96 16.66
CA THR A 39 19.79 5.98 17.39
C THR A 39 18.81 7.05 16.91
N TYR A 40 19.24 7.92 16.00
CA TYR A 40 18.54 9.16 15.64
C TYR A 40 17.91 9.16 14.23
N ILE A 41 18.12 8.11 13.44
CA ILE A 41 17.69 8.07 12.05
C ILE A 41 16.18 7.70 11.98
N PRO A 42 15.32 8.51 11.33
CA PRO A 42 13.93 8.16 11.11
C PRO A 42 13.80 6.86 10.31
N GLY A 43 12.73 6.09 10.59
CA GLY A 43 12.51 4.80 9.93
C GLY A 43 13.41 3.69 10.43
N THR A 44 13.98 3.83 11.63
CA THR A 44 14.82 2.78 12.24
C THR A 44 14.26 2.27 13.55
N VAL A 45 14.66 1.05 13.92
CA VAL A 45 14.40 0.45 15.23
C VAL A 45 15.74 -0.03 15.81
N TYR A 46 16.01 0.30 17.05
CA TYR A 46 17.27 -0.03 17.72
C TYR A 46 17.04 -0.55 19.14
N LYS A 47 18.08 -1.20 19.71
CA LYS A 47 18.11 -1.66 21.10
C LYS A 47 18.83 -0.63 21.98
N CYS A 48 18.32 -0.44 23.19
CA CYS A 48 19.03 0.34 24.21
C CYS A 48 18.81 -0.23 25.62
N LYS A 49 19.72 0.09 26.54
CA LYS A 49 19.63 -0.37 27.93
C LYS A 49 18.57 0.40 28.72
N ASP A 50 18.43 1.68 28.40
CA ASP A 50 17.51 2.61 29.07
C ASP A 50 16.99 3.64 28.04
N LEU A 51 16.09 4.52 28.50
CA LEU A 51 15.44 5.53 27.63
C LEU A 51 16.25 6.81 27.43
N SER A 52 17.46 6.92 27.95
CA SER A 52 18.26 8.17 27.89
C SER A 52 18.61 8.62 26.46
N ARG A 53 18.59 7.69 25.51
CA ARG A 53 18.87 7.95 24.09
C ARG A 53 17.60 8.17 23.24
N ALA A 54 16.41 8.07 23.84
CA ALA A 54 15.13 8.27 23.15
C ALA A 54 14.53 9.62 23.55
N PHE A 55 14.26 10.49 22.57
CA PHE A 55 13.68 11.79 22.85
C PHE A 55 12.17 11.67 23.06
N GLU A 56 11.70 11.90 24.30
CA GLU A 56 10.28 11.86 24.70
C GLU A 56 9.48 10.68 24.11
N PRO A 57 9.93 9.42 24.27
CA PRO A 57 9.24 8.31 23.67
C PRO A 57 7.90 8.04 24.35
N ILE A 58 6.94 7.54 23.59
CA ILE A 58 5.74 6.93 24.14
C ILE A 58 6.12 5.53 24.59
N VAL A 59 6.02 5.26 25.89
CA VAL A 59 6.28 3.93 26.46
C VAL A 59 5.05 3.08 26.22
N LEU A 60 5.22 2.00 25.45
CA LEU A 60 4.20 0.98 25.22
C LEU A 60 4.15 0.01 26.41
N PRO A 61 3.03 -0.71 26.59
CA PRO A 61 3.01 -1.85 27.48
C PRO A 61 4.14 -2.84 27.14
N SER A 62 4.69 -3.51 28.15
CA SER A 62 5.74 -4.50 27.95
C SER A 62 5.27 -5.69 27.09
N TYR A 63 6.21 -6.42 26.53
CA TYR A 63 5.92 -7.65 25.79
C TYR A 63 5.11 -8.64 26.64
N GLU A 64 5.43 -8.79 27.93
CA GLU A 64 4.75 -9.67 28.86
C GLU A 64 3.28 -9.28 29.07
N GLU A 65 3.00 -7.99 29.23
CA GLU A 65 1.64 -7.48 29.37
C GLU A 65 0.84 -7.67 28.08
N VAL A 66 1.41 -7.32 26.93
CA VAL A 66 0.78 -7.47 25.61
C VAL A 66 0.51 -8.95 25.30
N SER A 67 1.42 -9.85 25.62
CA SER A 67 1.27 -11.29 25.34
C SER A 67 0.22 -11.97 26.20
N SER A 68 -0.06 -11.44 27.39
CA SER A 68 -1.00 -12.00 28.36
C SER A 68 -2.41 -11.43 28.28
N ASN A 69 -2.60 -10.24 27.68
CA ASN A 69 -3.87 -9.53 27.67
C ASN A 69 -4.22 -8.97 26.30
N LYS A 70 -5.34 -9.43 25.72
CA LYS A 70 -5.81 -8.99 24.40
C LYS A 70 -6.21 -7.51 24.35
N HIS A 71 -6.71 -6.94 25.44
CA HIS A 71 -7.03 -5.50 25.50
C HIS A 71 -5.75 -4.66 25.49
N THR A 72 -4.76 -5.05 26.29
CA THR A 72 -3.45 -4.38 26.29
C THR A 72 -2.79 -4.47 24.90
N TYR A 73 -2.92 -5.60 24.20
CA TYR A 73 -2.47 -5.72 22.80
C TYR A 73 -3.19 -4.72 21.89
N ALA A 74 -4.52 -4.62 22.00
CA ALA A 74 -5.31 -3.70 21.18
C ALA A 74 -4.95 -2.23 21.47
N ASP A 75 -4.72 -1.87 22.72
CA ASP A 75 -4.31 -0.51 23.11
C ASP A 75 -2.91 -0.20 22.58
N SER A 76 -1.97 -1.12 22.71
CA SER A 76 -0.62 -0.99 22.11
C SER A 76 -0.70 -0.79 20.59
N PHE A 77 -1.49 -1.62 19.90
CA PHE A 77 -1.70 -1.47 18.45
C PHE A 77 -2.30 -0.12 18.08
N ALA A 78 -3.28 0.38 18.85
CA ALA A 78 -3.89 1.68 18.60
C ALA A 78 -2.88 2.83 18.75
N VAL A 79 -1.96 2.74 19.71
CA VAL A 79 -0.86 3.73 19.85
C VAL A 79 0.07 3.67 18.63
N GLN A 80 0.48 2.48 18.22
CA GLN A 80 1.33 2.28 17.06
C GLN A 80 0.67 2.82 15.77
N TYR A 81 -0.60 2.50 15.55
CA TYR A 81 -1.37 2.99 14.40
C TYR A 81 -1.42 4.53 14.33
N ARG A 82 -1.58 5.22 15.47
CA ARG A 82 -1.59 6.68 15.54
C ARG A 82 -0.22 7.31 15.29
N ASN A 83 0.86 6.54 15.39
CA ASN A 83 2.24 6.98 15.21
C ASN A 83 2.84 6.50 13.87
N THR A 84 2.03 6.31 12.84
CA THR A 84 2.46 5.95 11.48
C THR A 84 2.74 7.14 10.57
N ASP A 85 2.56 8.36 11.05
CA ASP A 85 2.73 9.59 10.27
C ASP A 85 4.09 10.25 10.55
N PRO A 86 4.94 10.48 9.53
CA PRO A 86 6.28 11.05 9.74
C PRO A 86 6.29 12.48 10.29
N PHE A 87 5.19 13.24 10.16
CA PHE A 87 5.10 14.62 10.66
C PHE A 87 4.70 14.72 12.13
N THR A 88 3.99 13.72 12.66
CA THR A 88 3.37 13.80 13.98
C THR A 88 3.71 12.64 14.90
N ALA A 89 4.34 11.59 14.38
CA ALA A 89 4.72 10.43 15.19
C ALA A 89 5.79 10.79 16.22
N LYS A 90 5.71 10.12 17.37
CA LYS A 90 6.74 10.12 18.39
C LYS A 90 7.49 8.78 18.37
N PRO A 91 8.72 8.72 18.90
CA PRO A 91 9.38 7.44 19.13
C PRO A 91 8.52 6.55 20.04
N LEU A 92 8.53 5.25 19.79
CA LEU A 92 7.83 4.25 20.59
C LEU A 92 8.86 3.39 21.31
N ALA A 93 8.65 3.12 22.60
CA ALA A 93 9.53 2.31 23.41
C ALA A 93 8.79 1.11 23.99
N GLU A 94 9.28 -0.11 23.74
CA GLU A 94 8.77 -1.34 24.33
C GLU A 94 9.80 -1.95 25.28
N SER A 95 9.41 -2.27 26.52
CA SER A 95 10.29 -2.84 27.52
C SER A 95 10.41 -4.35 27.38
N TYR A 96 11.62 -4.85 27.57
CA TYR A 96 11.96 -6.29 27.65
C TYR A 96 12.63 -6.65 28.99
N GLY A 97 12.23 -5.95 30.05
CA GLY A 97 12.73 -6.15 31.40
C GLY A 97 14.23 -5.92 31.51
N THR A 98 14.98 -6.88 32.05
CA THR A 98 16.45 -6.79 32.21
C THR A 98 17.24 -6.69 30.89
N ARG A 99 16.60 -7.00 29.76
CA ARG A 99 17.22 -6.89 28.43
C ARG A 99 17.12 -5.48 27.81
N GLY A 100 16.52 -4.52 28.55
CA GLY A 100 16.40 -3.14 28.10
C GLY A 100 15.16 -2.87 27.26
N TYR A 101 15.28 -2.00 26.28
CA TYR A 101 14.18 -1.49 25.45
C TYR A 101 14.47 -1.68 23.98
N ILE A 102 13.39 -1.84 23.21
CA ILE A 102 13.36 -1.59 21.76
C ILE A 102 12.76 -0.21 21.54
N ILE A 103 13.45 0.61 20.79
CA ILE A 103 12.98 1.94 20.39
C ILE A 103 12.71 1.93 18.90
N GLN A 104 11.50 2.31 18.52
CA GLN A 104 11.12 2.58 17.14
C GLN A 104 11.09 4.09 16.94
N ASN A 105 11.97 4.60 16.10
CA ASN A 105 11.93 6.00 15.68
C ASN A 105 10.68 6.29 14.81
N PRO A 106 10.25 7.55 14.67
CA PRO A 106 9.20 7.91 13.71
C PRO A 106 9.52 7.42 12.29
N PRO A 107 8.50 7.17 11.44
CA PRO A 107 8.73 6.81 10.05
C PRO A 107 9.61 7.84 9.32
N ALA A 108 10.36 7.42 8.32
CA ALA A 108 11.05 8.33 7.41
C ALA A 108 10.03 9.18 6.64
N HIS A 109 10.42 10.42 6.30
CA HIS A 109 9.59 11.28 5.46
C HIS A 109 9.42 10.67 4.06
N PRO A 110 8.24 10.89 3.43
CA PRO A 110 8.02 10.44 2.05
C PRO A 110 9.04 11.08 1.11
N LEU A 111 9.45 10.33 0.11
CA LEU A 111 10.28 10.84 -0.97
C LEU A 111 9.52 11.93 -1.75
N SER A 112 10.22 12.96 -2.17
CA SER A 112 9.75 13.89 -3.19
C SER A 112 9.59 13.16 -4.53
N GLN A 113 8.92 13.79 -5.50
CA GLN A 113 8.78 13.22 -6.84
C GLN A 113 10.14 13.00 -7.52
N GLN A 114 11.09 13.95 -7.36
CA GLN A 114 12.43 13.83 -7.93
C GLN A 114 13.20 12.65 -7.32
N GLU A 115 13.17 12.51 -6.00
CA GLU A 115 13.83 11.38 -5.32
C GLU A 115 13.20 10.03 -5.72
N MET A 116 11.87 9.99 -5.90
CA MET A 116 11.21 8.81 -6.46
C MET A 116 11.72 8.50 -7.87
N ASP A 117 11.82 9.50 -8.73
CA ASP A 117 12.30 9.34 -10.09
C ASP A 117 13.77 8.87 -10.11
N ASP A 118 14.61 9.43 -9.26
CA ASP A 118 16.01 9.04 -9.11
C ASP A 118 16.17 7.58 -8.68
N VAL A 119 15.34 7.11 -7.73
CA VAL A 119 15.30 5.70 -7.30
C VAL A 119 14.95 4.78 -8.45
N TYR A 120 13.96 5.14 -9.27
CA TYR A 120 13.54 4.33 -10.41
C TYR A 120 14.45 4.46 -11.63
N ASP A 121 15.36 5.44 -11.65
CA ASP A 121 16.38 5.60 -12.70
C ASP A 121 17.69 4.84 -12.40
N LEU A 122 17.80 4.22 -11.24
CA LEU A 122 18.95 3.38 -10.89
C LEU A 122 19.12 2.25 -11.93
N PRO A 123 20.36 1.76 -12.15
CA PRO A 123 20.66 0.79 -13.19
C PRO A 123 20.22 -0.63 -12.84
N TYR A 124 18.90 -0.82 -12.68
CA TYR A 124 18.31 -2.13 -12.43
C TYR A 124 18.52 -3.08 -13.62
N THR A 125 18.80 -4.34 -13.31
CA THR A 125 19.00 -5.40 -14.30
C THR A 125 17.68 -5.91 -14.89
N ASP A 126 16.55 -5.62 -14.26
CA ASP A 126 15.19 -6.05 -14.64
C ASP A 126 15.05 -7.58 -14.81
N THR A 127 15.91 -8.32 -14.14
CA THR A 127 15.91 -9.80 -14.15
C THR A 127 16.35 -10.34 -12.79
N TRP A 128 16.25 -11.66 -12.62
CA TRP A 128 16.71 -12.35 -11.42
C TRP A 128 18.24 -12.43 -11.34
N HIS A 129 18.76 -12.63 -10.15
CA HIS A 129 20.18 -12.88 -9.92
C HIS A 129 20.63 -14.17 -10.62
N PRO A 130 21.82 -14.21 -11.26
CA PRO A 130 22.31 -15.37 -12.01
C PRO A 130 22.33 -16.70 -11.26
N MET A 131 22.42 -16.69 -9.93
CA MET A 131 22.35 -17.90 -9.10
C MET A 131 21.07 -18.73 -9.30
N TYR A 132 19.99 -18.11 -9.81
CA TYR A 132 18.73 -18.80 -10.07
C TYR A 132 18.63 -19.42 -11.47
N ASN A 133 19.61 -19.19 -12.36
CA ASN A 133 19.58 -19.69 -13.73
C ASN A 133 19.47 -21.22 -13.77
N ALA A 134 20.27 -21.93 -12.96
CA ALA A 134 20.25 -23.39 -12.88
C ALA A 134 18.91 -23.95 -12.34
N LYS A 135 18.09 -23.12 -11.70
CA LYS A 135 16.76 -23.48 -11.18
C LYS A 135 15.61 -23.06 -12.10
N GLY A 136 15.92 -22.58 -13.31
CA GLY A 136 14.91 -22.09 -14.26
C GLY A 136 14.41 -20.66 -13.99
N GLY A 137 15.12 -19.88 -13.18
CA GLY A 137 14.78 -18.49 -12.86
C GLY A 137 13.80 -18.34 -11.71
N ILE A 138 13.15 -17.17 -11.64
CA ILE A 138 12.13 -16.85 -10.62
C ILE A 138 10.77 -16.71 -11.32
N PRO A 139 9.81 -17.64 -11.10
CA PRO A 139 8.51 -17.63 -11.79
C PRO A 139 7.73 -16.33 -11.61
N ALA A 140 7.79 -15.70 -10.42
CA ALA A 140 7.10 -14.46 -10.14
C ALA A 140 7.50 -13.30 -11.06
N LEU A 141 8.73 -13.29 -11.59
CA LEU A 141 9.18 -12.25 -12.51
C LEU A 141 8.31 -12.15 -13.77
N LYS A 142 7.80 -13.28 -14.28
CA LYS A 142 6.92 -13.31 -15.46
C LYS A 142 5.66 -12.47 -15.29
N GLU A 143 5.16 -12.38 -14.06
CA GLU A 143 3.94 -11.62 -13.73
C GLU A 143 4.18 -10.11 -13.66
N ILE A 144 5.39 -9.69 -13.25
CA ILE A 144 5.68 -8.29 -12.93
C ILE A 144 6.64 -7.62 -13.92
N LYS A 145 7.40 -8.37 -14.72
CA LYS A 145 8.49 -7.85 -15.58
C LYS A 145 8.09 -6.65 -16.43
N PHE A 146 6.87 -6.62 -16.94
CA PHE A 146 6.34 -5.55 -17.78
C PHE A 146 5.25 -4.76 -17.08
N SER A 147 5.44 -4.45 -15.81
CA SER A 147 4.57 -3.63 -14.98
C SER A 147 5.31 -2.37 -14.54
N LEU A 148 4.58 -1.25 -14.46
CA LEU A 148 5.11 0.05 -14.08
C LEU A 148 4.53 0.47 -12.72
N THR A 149 5.41 0.72 -11.76
CA THR A 149 5.01 1.32 -10.49
C THR A 149 4.86 2.82 -10.69
N SER A 150 3.67 3.36 -10.47
CA SER A 150 3.39 4.79 -10.66
C SER A 150 3.41 5.58 -9.35
N ASN A 151 3.14 4.92 -8.23
CA ASN A 151 3.03 5.54 -6.91
C ASN A 151 3.30 4.55 -5.79
N ARG A 152 3.63 5.08 -4.62
CA ARG A 152 3.69 4.38 -3.32
C ARG A 152 2.80 5.11 -2.31
N GLY A 153 2.44 4.43 -1.21
CA GLY A 153 1.53 4.95 -0.20
C GLY A 153 0.07 4.76 -0.57
N CYS A 154 -0.81 4.83 0.43
CA CYS A 154 -2.25 4.68 0.23
C CYS A 154 -3.04 5.43 1.31
N PHE A 155 -3.75 6.49 0.95
CA PHE A 155 -4.57 7.25 1.90
C PHE A 155 -5.90 6.57 2.27
N GLY A 156 -6.18 5.38 1.72
CA GLY A 156 -7.34 4.57 2.11
C GLY A 156 -7.35 4.23 3.59
N GLY A 157 -6.18 3.88 4.13
CA GLY A 157 -5.99 3.65 5.57
C GLY A 157 -6.88 2.56 6.16
N CYS A 158 -7.17 1.50 5.40
CA CYS A 158 -7.97 0.37 5.88
C CYS A 158 -7.31 -0.26 7.11
N ASN A 159 -8.12 -0.62 8.11
CA ASN A 159 -7.62 -1.02 9.45
C ASN A 159 -6.83 -2.34 9.45
N PHE A 160 -7.02 -3.18 8.44
CA PHE A 160 -6.32 -4.46 8.29
C PHE A 160 -5.06 -4.38 7.42
N CYS A 161 -4.79 -3.22 6.80
CA CYS A 161 -3.83 -3.16 5.70
C CYS A 161 -2.42 -2.79 6.18
N ALA A 162 -1.45 -3.66 5.91
CA ALA A 162 -0.04 -3.43 6.23
C ALA A 162 0.58 -2.21 5.50
N LEU A 163 -0.02 -1.74 4.41
CA LEU A 163 0.48 -0.59 3.66
C LEU A 163 0.55 0.69 4.50
N THR A 164 -0.37 0.86 5.46
CA THR A 164 -0.34 1.99 6.38
C THR A 164 0.95 2.05 7.19
N PHE A 165 1.49 0.90 7.60
CA PHE A 165 2.73 0.78 8.36
C PHE A 165 3.97 0.75 7.46
N HIS A 166 3.86 0.14 6.28
CA HIS A 166 5.00 -0.06 5.39
C HIS A 166 5.25 1.13 4.46
N GLN A 167 4.25 1.60 3.73
CA GLN A 167 4.40 2.70 2.77
C GLN A 167 3.81 4.03 3.26
N GLY A 168 3.03 3.97 4.34
CA GLY A 168 2.35 5.14 4.89
C GLY A 168 1.11 5.55 4.10
N ARG A 169 0.46 6.62 4.58
CA ARG A 169 -0.79 7.15 4.03
C ARG A 169 -0.59 8.39 3.14
N ILE A 170 0.64 8.85 2.97
CA ILE A 170 1.00 9.96 2.09
C ILE A 170 1.48 9.37 0.77
N LEU A 171 0.93 9.86 -0.34
CA LEU A 171 1.33 9.38 -1.65
C LEU A 171 2.70 9.94 -2.06
N GLN A 172 3.49 9.07 -2.66
CA GLN A 172 4.75 9.37 -3.32
C GLN A 172 4.59 8.95 -4.79
N THR A 173 4.60 9.90 -5.70
CA THR A 173 4.30 9.64 -7.12
C THR A 173 5.51 9.91 -7.99
N ARG A 174 5.72 9.04 -8.96
CA ARG A 174 6.70 9.26 -10.02
C ARG A 174 6.17 10.24 -11.06
N SER A 175 7.08 10.99 -11.68
CA SER A 175 6.73 11.83 -12.82
C SER A 175 6.29 11.00 -14.02
N HIS A 176 5.54 11.62 -14.93
CA HIS A 176 5.21 10.98 -16.22
C HIS A 176 6.46 10.66 -17.02
N GLU A 177 7.49 11.53 -16.96
CA GLU A 177 8.74 11.37 -17.69
C GLU A 177 9.48 10.11 -17.24
N SER A 178 9.65 9.92 -15.94
CA SER A 178 10.26 8.73 -15.34
C SER A 178 9.56 7.44 -15.79
N ILE A 179 8.22 7.41 -15.73
CA ILE A 179 7.42 6.24 -16.12
C ILE A 179 7.49 5.98 -17.63
N LEU A 180 7.48 7.03 -18.45
CA LEU A 180 7.61 6.91 -19.91
C LEU A 180 9.01 6.43 -20.31
N LYS A 181 10.06 6.89 -19.64
CA LYS A 181 11.44 6.43 -19.84
C LYS A 181 11.55 4.93 -19.59
N GLU A 182 10.97 4.43 -18.49
CA GLU A 182 10.94 3.00 -18.18
C GLU A 182 10.11 2.21 -19.22
N ALA A 183 8.94 2.71 -19.62
CA ALA A 183 8.14 2.08 -20.66
C ALA A 183 8.90 1.97 -22.00
N ILE A 184 9.65 3.00 -22.39
CA ILE A 184 10.51 2.99 -23.59
C ILE A 184 11.64 1.96 -23.43
N LYS A 185 12.24 1.84 -22.24
CA LYS A 185 13.23 0.78 -21.94
C LYS A 185 12.62 -0.59 -22.12
N MET A 186 11.41 -0.84 -21.59
CA MET A 186 10.69 -2.11 -21.73
C MET A 186 10.46 -2.51 -23.21
N THR A 187 10.19 -1.55 -24.10
CA THR A 187 9.95 -1.87 -25.52
C THR A 187 11.18 -2.42 -26.25
N LYS A 188 12.37 -2.27 -25.68
CA LYS A 188 13.64 -2.80 -26.19
C LYS A 188 13.94 -4.22 -25.71
N ASP A 189 13.20 -4.70 -24.71
CA ASP A 189 13.39 -6.08 -24.20
C ASP A 189 12.85 -7.08 -25.23
N PRO A 190 13.63 -8.13 -25.60
CA PRO A 190 13.23 -9.13 -26.58
C PRO A 190 11.98 -9.93 -26.21
N ASP A 191 11.66 -10.00 -24.92
CA ASP A 191 10.47 -10.69 -24.42
C ASP A 191 9.22 -9.81 -24.49
N PHE A 192 9.36 -8.51 -24.68
CA PHE A 192 8.24 -7.58 -24.73
C PHE A 192 7.37 -7.79 -25.95
N LYS A 193 6.10 -8.14 -25.76
CA LYS A 193 5.13 -8.40 -26.84
C LYS A 193 4.20 -7.23 -27.12
N GLY A 194 4.49 -6.07 -26.54
CA GLY A 194 3.69 -4.85 -26.68
C GLY A 194 2.65 -4.65 -25.57
N TYR A 195 2.71 -5.44 -24.51
CA TYR A 195 1.73 -5.37 -23.42
C TYR A 195 2.39 -4.88 -22.13
N ILE A 196 1.97 -3.70 -21.66
CA ILE A 196 2.23 -3.26 -20.30
C ILE A 196 1.15 -3.91 -19.43
N HIS A 197 1.56 -4.78 -18.51
CA HIS A 197 0.65 -5.62 -17.73
C HIS A 197 -0.05 -4.86 -16.62
N ASP A 198 0.60 -3.83 -16.08
CA ASP A 198 0.04 -2.97 -15.03
C ASP A 198 0.70 -1.60 -15.03
N VAL A 199 -0.07 -0.58 -14.66
CA VAL A 199 0.41 0.75 -14.33
C VAL A 199 -0.24 1.13 -13.02
N GLY A 200 0.46 0.92 -11.92
CA GLY A 200 -0.21 1.04 -10.63
C GLY A 200 0.73 1.21 -9.45
N GLY A 201 0.22 0.78 -8.32
CA GLY A 201 0.84 0.84 -7.01
C GLY A 201 -0.07 0.15 -6.01
N PRO A 202 -0.02 0.50 -4.72
CA PRO A 202 -0.93 -0.05 -3.72
C PRO A 202 -2.41 0.12 -4.06
N THR A 203 -2.70 1.19 -4.79
CA THR A 203 -4.00 1.52 -5.38
C THR A 203 -3.71 2.23 -6.70
N ALA A 204 -4.12 1.64 -7.82
CA ALA A 204 -3.67 2.07 -9.15
C ALA A 204 -4.06 3.52 -9.46
N ASP A 205 -5.26 3.91 -9.10
CA ASP A 205 -5.87 5.20 -9.42
C ASP A 205 -5.52 6.33 -8.46
N PHE A 206 -4.63 6.08 -7.47
CA PHE A 206 -4.14 7.11 -6.57
C PHE A 206 -2.88 7.79 -7.15
N ARG A 207 -3.04 8.99 -7.69
CA ARG A 207 -1.94 9.78 -8.27
C ARG A 207 -1.78 11.16 -7.65
N GLN A 208 -2.79 11.64 -6.92
CA GLN A 208 -2.80 12.94 -6.29
C GLN A 208 -2.89 12.81 -4.76
N PRO A 209 -2.30 13.72 -3.99
CA PRO A 209 -2.49 13.77 -2.55
C PRO A 209 -3.99 13.83 -2.21
N SER A 210 -4.40 13.17 -1.13
CA SER A 210 -5.81 13.21 -0.72
C SER A 210 -6.30 14.63 -0.39
N CYS A 211 -5.41 15.47 0.13
CA CYS A 211 -5.66 16.89 0.40
C CYS A 211 -4.35 17.64 0.67
N GLN A 212 -4.37 18.97 0.54
CA GLN A 212 -3.19 19.81 0.77
C GLN A 212 -2.63 19.72 2.21
N LYS A 213 -3.50 19.45 3.20
CA LYS A 213 -3.05 19.28 4.58
C LYS A 213 -1.99 18.17 4.73
N GLN A 214 -2.13 17.08 3.98
CA GLN A 214 -1.18 15.95 4.08
C GLN A 214 0.26 16.35 3.74
N LEU A 215 0.44 17.32 2.85
CA LEU A 215 1.77 17.74 2.38
C LEU A 215 2.54 18.55 3.43
N THR A 216 1.84 19.16 4.40
CA THR A 216 2.46 20.08 5.36
C THR A 216 2.27 19.69 6.83
N LYS A 217 1.19 18.98 7.15
CA LYS A 217 0.80 18.62 8.53
C LYS A 217 0.60 17.12 8.73
N GLY A 218 0.88 16.32 7.70
CA GLY A 218 0.69 14.89 7.73
C GLY A 218 -0.79 14.45 7.70
N VAL A 219 -1.01 13.18 7.99
CA VAL A 219 -2.33 12.54 7.94
C VAL A 219 -3.17 12.81 9.19
N CYS A 220 -4.48 12.71 9.06
CA CYS A 220 -5.38 12.81 10.22
C CYS A 220 -5.29 11.54 11.07
N GLN A 221 -5.00 11.68 12.37
CA GLN A 221 -4.89 10.55 13.29
C GLN A 221 -6.25 9.86 13.53
N ASN A 222 -7.33 10.62 13.60
CA ASN A 222 -8.66 10.14 13.99
C ASN A 222 -9.64 10.07 12.80
N ARG A 223 -9.15 10.11 11.56
CA ARG A 223 -10.00 10.08 10.36
C ARG A 223 -9.30 9.44 9.19
N GLN A 224 -10.03 8.61 8.47
CA GLN A 224 -9.65 8.11 7.16
C GLN A 224 -10.24 9.01 6.05
N CYS A 225 -9.58 9.07 4.90
CA CYS A 225 -10.00 9.97 3.82
C CYS A 225 -11.27 9.53 3.10
N LEU A 226 -11.52 8.21 3.06
CA LEU A 226 -12.66 7.61 2.35
C LEU A 226 -13.70 6.96 3.28
N PHE A 227 -13.40 6.79 4.56
CA PHE A 227 -14.28 6.11 5.51
C PHE A 227 -14.67 7.02 6.70
N PRO A 228 -15.91 6.92 7.21
CA PRO A 228 -17.06 6.14 6.73
C PRO A 228 -17.71 6.69 5.46
N LYS A 229 -17.36 7.90 5.09
CA LYS A 229 -17.70 8.58 3.84
C LYS A 229 -16.54 9.48 3.41
N PRO A 230 -16.43 9.82 2.12
CA PRO A 230 -15.38 10.73 1.65
C PRO A 230 -15.28 12.00 2.49
N CYS A 231 -14.05 12.36 2.86
CA CYS A 231 -13.78 13.58 3.62
C CYS A 231 -14.14 14.81 2.77
N GLY A 232 -14.73 15.83 3.37
CA GLY A 232 -15.06 17.09 2.65
C GLY A 232 -13.86 17.81 2.03
N ASN A 233 -12.64 17.52 2.53
CA ASN A 233 -11.40 18.07 1.97
C ASN A 233 -10.70 17.11 1.00
N LEU A 234 -11.28 15.94 0.73
CA LEU A 234 -10.72 14.98 -0.22
C LEU A 234 -10.78 15.57 -1.62
N GLN A 235 -9.63 15.60 -2.26
CA GLN A 235 -9.52 15.96 -3.68
C GLN A 235 -9.63 14.68 -4.50
N VAL A 236 -10.76 14.52 -5.20
CA VAL A 236 -11.00 13.39 -6.09
C VAL A 236 -10.69 13.84 -7.51
N ASP A 237 -9.61 13.33 -8.08
CA ASP A 237 -9.17 13.69 -9.42
C ASP A 237 -8.36 12.56 -10.06
N HIS A 238 -8.83 12.07 -11.19
CA HIS A 238 -8.14 11.06 -12.01
C HIS A 238 -7.46 11.66 -13.25
N THR A 239 -7.47 12.98 -13.43
CA THR A 239 -6.97 13.65 -14.66
C THR A 239 -5.51 13.31 -14.93
N ASP A 240 -4.66 13.34 -13.89
CA ASP A 240 -3.24 12.98 -14.01
C ASP A 240 -3.07 11.53 -14.45
N TYR A 241 -3.79 10.61 -13.83
CA TYR A 241 -3.69 9.18 -14.15
C TYR A 241 -4.18 8.88 -15.57
N VAL A 242 -5.31 9.44 -15.97
CA VAL A 242 -5.81 9.34 -17.36
C VAL A 242 -4.80 9.89 -18.37
N SER A 243 -4.18 11.03 -18.04
CA SER A 243 -3.14 11.64 -18.88
C SER A 243 -1.93 10.70 -19.04
N LEU A 244 -1.45 10.12 -17.95
CA LEU A 244 -0.37 9.13 -17.95
C LEU A 244 -0.69 7.91 -18.83
N LEU A 245 -1.85 7.30 -18.61
CA LEU A 245 -2.30 6.14 -19.37
C LEU A 245 -2.39 6.42 -20.88
N ARG A 246 -2.88 7.62 -21.26
CA ARG A 246 -2.94 8.05 -22.65
C ARG A 246 -1.56 8.26 -23.27
N LYS A 247 -0.61 8.80 -22.51
CA LYS A 247 0.79 8.94 -22.97
C LYS A 247 1.44 7.57 -23.18
N LEU A 248 1.27 6.64 -22.24
CA LEU A 248 1.81 5.28 -22.34
C LEU A 248 1.28 4.52 -23.57
N ARG A 249 -0.01 4.68 -23.89
CA ARG A 249 -0.58 4.08 -25.13
C ARG A 249 0.03 4.62 -26.43
N LYS A 250 0.68 5.78 -26.39
CA LYS A 250 1.32 6.41 -27.56
C LYS A 250 2.80 6.01 -27.69
N VAL A 251 3.37 5.32 -26.73
CA VAL A 251 4.78 4.87 -26.80
C VAL A 251 4.93 3.88 -27.95
N PRO A 252 5.86 4.11 -28.90
CA PRO A 252 6.11 3.17 -29.99
C PRO A 252 6.45 1.78 -29.47
N GLY A 253 5.82 0.76 -30.04
CA GLY A 253 5.96 -0.64 -29.57
C GLY A 253 4.95 -1.08 -28.52
N VAL A 254 4.23 -0.15 -27.87
CA VAL A 254 3.16 -0.49 -26.92
C VAL A 254 1.84 -0.69 -27.68
N LYS A 255 1.24 -1.85 -27.54
CA LYS A 255 -0.06 -2.23 -28.12
C LYS A 255 -1.21 -2.03 -27.14
N LYS A 256 -0.99 -2.37 -25.88
CA LYS A 256 -1.98 -2.28 -24.79
C LYS A 256 -1.31 -1.90 -23.47
N VAL A 257 -2.06 -1.16 -22.67
CA VAL A 257 -1.69 -0.79 -21.30
C VAL A 257 -2.83 -1.24 -20.41
N PHE A 258 -2.56 -2.18 -19.50
CA PHE A 258 -3.56 -2.72 -18.58
C PHE A 258 -3.40 -2.16 -17.17
N ILE A 259 -4.46 -2.25 -16.38
CA ILE A 259 -4.51 -1.97 -14.95
C ILE A 259 -4.91 -3.26 -14.26
N ARG A 260 -4.00 -3.84 -13.47
CA ARG A 260 -4.18 -5.11 -12.75
C ARG A 260 -4.08 -4.99 -11.24
N SER A 261 -3.38 -3.97 -10.73
CA SER A 261 -3.20 -3.73 -9.29
C SER A 261 -4.48 -3.30 -8.56
N GLY A 262 -5.59 -3.19 -9.28
CA GLY A 262 -6.89 -2.84 -8.73
C GLY A 262 -7.09 -1.34 -8.57
N VAL A 263 -8.35 -0.93 -8.70
CA VAL A 263 -8.79 0.45 -8.51
C VAL A 263 -9.55 0.59 -7.19
N ARG A 264 -9.47 1.75 -6.59
CA ARG A 264 -10.24 2.07 -5.39
C ARG A 264 -11.65 2.47 -5.79
N PHE A 265 -12.57 1.52 -5.82
CA PHE A 265 -13.93 1.69 -6.34
C PHE A 265 -14.72 2.83 -5.67
N ASP A 266 -14.56 3.07 -4.37
CA ASP A 266 -15.20 4.15 -3.65
C ASP A 266 -14.62 5.54 -4.01
N TYR A 267 -13.34 5.61 -4.37
CA TYR A 267 -12.72 6.83 -4.92
C TYR A 267 -13.21 7.10 -6.35
N VAL A 268 -13.37 6.03 -7.15
CA VAL A 268 -13.96 6.14 -8.50
C VAL A 268 -15.40 6.63 -8.44
N VAL A 269 -16.23 6.08 -7.54
CA VAL A 269 -17.64 6.53 -7.35
C VAL A 269 -17.70 7.97 -6.82
N ALA A 270 -16.70 8.42 -6.07
CA ALA A 270 -16.65 9.80 -5.58
C ALA A 270 -16.23 10.81 -6.67
N ASP A 271 -15.65 10.36 -7.78
CA ASP A 271 -15.34 11.21 -8.93
C ASP A 271 -16.62 11.58 -9.68
N LYS A 272 -16.88 12.88 -9.81
CA LYS A 272 -18.03 13.38 -10.56
C LYS A 272 -17.84 13.31 -12.08
N SER A 273 -16.59 13.09 -12.54
CA SER A 273 -16.25 12.98 -13.94
C SER A 273 -16.36 11.53 -14.42
N PRO A 274 -17.08 11.24 -15.50
CA PRO A 274 -17.14 9.89 -16.06
C PRO A 274 -15.88 9.50 -16.84
N VAL A 275 -14.94 10.43 -17.02
CA VAL A 275 -13.80 10.27 -17.94
C VAL A 275 -12.92 9.08 -17.55
N PHE A 276 -12.62 8.92 -16.26
CA PHE A 276 -11.78 7.81 -15.82
C PHE A 276 -12.45 6.45 -16.05
N MET A 277 -13.71 6.30 -15.67
CA MET A 277 -14.46 5.03 -15.88
C MET A 277 -14.53 4.68 -17.37
N GLN A 278 -14.80 5.67 -18.24
CA GLN A 278 -14.84 5.48 -19.69
C GLN A 278 -13.48 5.07 -20.26
N GLU A 279 -12.40 5.75 -19.84
CA GLU A 279 -11.02 5.43 -20.27
C GLU A 279 -10.63 4.02 -19.81
N LEU A 280 -10.90 3.71 -18.54
CA LEU A 280 -10.61 2.41 -17.90
C LEU A 280 -11.25 1.27 -18.71
N VAL A 281 -12.57 1.31 -18.87
CA VAL A 281 -13.35 0.26 -19.56
C VAL A 281 -12.93 0.14 -21.03
N LYS A 282 -12.76 1.25 -21.71
CA LYS A 282 -12.48 1.24 -23.15
C LYS A 282 -11.10 0.69 -23.50
N TYR A 283 -10.09 0.95 -22.65
CA TYR A 283 -8.69 0.75 -23.07
C TYR A 283 -7.84 -0.09 -22.12
N HIS A 284 -8.19 -0.22 -20.83
CA HIS A 284 -7.24 -0.66 -19.82
C HIS A 284 -7.60 -1.97 -19.09
N ILE A 285 -8.69 -2.61 -19.50
CA ILE A 285 -9.13 -3.89 -18.93
C ILE A 285 -8.97 -5.01 -19.96
N SER A 286 -8.36 -6.12 -19.53
CA SER A 286 -8.10 -7.31 -20.38
C SER A 286 -9.26 -8.32 -20.39
N GLY A 287 -10.44 -7.95 -19.87
CA GLY A 287 -11.63 -8.82 -19.71
C GLY A 287 -12.08 -8.93 -18.25
N GLN A 288 -11.18 -8.77 -17.30
CA GLN A 288 -11.47 -8.81 -15.87
C GLN A 288 -10.86 -7.59 -15.17
N LEU A 289 -11.66 -6.92 -14.34
CA LEU A 289 -11.24 -5.86 -13.43
C LEU A 289 -11.29 -6.39 -12.00
N ARG A 290 -10.15 -6.39 -11.31
CA ARG A 290 -10.08 -6.76 -9.89
C ARG A 290 -10.48 -5.58 -9.02
N VAL A 291 -11.39 -5.82 -8.10
CA VAL A 291 -11.84 -4.83 -7.10
C VAL A 291 -11.95 -5.50 -5.74
N ALA A 292 -11.65 -4.76 -4.69
CA ALA A 292 -11.58 -5.27 -3.33
C ALA A 292 -12.70 -4.73 -2.45
N PRO A 293 -13.96 -5.25 -2.55
CA PRO A 293 -15.02 -4.93 -1.61
C PRO A 293 -14.73 -5.47 -0.20
N GLU A 294 -13.95 -6.52 -0.06
CA GLU A 294 -13.51 -7.24 1.13
C GLU A 294 -14.62 -8.04 1.82
N HIS A 295 -15.81 -7.49 1.98
CA HIS A 295 -16.96 -8.13 2.63
C HIS A 295 -18.28 -7.54 2.12
N VAL A 296 -19.42 -8.15 2.52
CA VAL A 296 -20.77 -7.68 2.18
C VAL A 296 -21.60 -7.22 3.39
N SER A 297 -21.12 -7.51 4.60
CA SER A 297 -21.73 -7.02 5.84
C SER A 297 -21.18 -5.63 6.16
N ASP A 298 -22.05 -4.63 6.24
CA ASP A 298 -21.67 -3.25 6.57
C ASP A 298 -21.05 -3.13 7.95
N GLN A 299 -21.40 -4.00 8.91
CA GLN A 299 -20.77 -4.03 10.21
C GLN A 299 -19.30 -4.46 10.11
N VAL A 300 -19.00 -5.51 9.35
CA VAL A 300 -17.62 -5.97 9.12
C VAL A 300 -16.83 -4.94 8.34
N LEU A 301 -17.41 -4.37 7.28
CA LEU A 301 -16.83 -3.28 6.50
C LEU A 301 -16.50 -2.05 7.37
N HIS A 302 -17.36 -1.74 8.36
CA HIS A 302 -17.09 -0.68 9.33
C HIS A 302 -15.82 -0.97 10.14
N TYR A 303 -15.65 -2.19 10.67
CA TYR A 303 -14.43 -2.57 11.38
C TYR A 303 -13.18 -2.58 10.48
N MET A 304 -13.36 -2.90 9.21
CA MET A 304 -12.29 -2.85 8.21
C MET A 304 -11.87 -1.42 7.81
N GLY A 305 -12.68 -0.40 8.13
CA GLY A 305 -12.48 0.96 7.62
C GLY A 305 -12.75 1.05 6.11
N LYS A 306 -13.73 0.26 5.62
CA LYS A 306 -14.16 0.22 4.21
C LYS A 306 -15.53 0.86 4.06
N PRO A 307 -15.88 1.39 2.87
CA PRO A 307 -17.20 1.93 2.60
C PRO A 307 -18.27 0.85 2.69
N SER A 308 -19.54 1.25 2.84
CA SER A 308 -20.65 0.32 2.84
C SER A 308 -20.75 -0.47 1.54
N HIS A 309 -21.33 -1.67 1.61
CA HIS A 309 -21.54 -2.53 0.42
C HIS A 309 -22.36 -1.83 -0.68
N GLN A 310 -23.24 -0.91 -0.31
CA GLN A 310 -24.00 -0.09 -1.26
C GLN A 310 -23.12 0.72 -2.22
N ILE A 311 -21.96 1.21 -1.77
CA ILE A 311 -21.00 1.93 -2.64
C ILE A 311 -20.39 0.99 -3.68
N TYR A 312 -20.08 -0.24 -3.29
CA TYR A 312 -19.62 -1.26 -4.24
C TYR A 312 -20.70 -1.60 -5.28
N GLN A 313 -21.94 -1.76 -4.87
CA GLN A 313 -23.04 -1.98 -5.81
C GLN A 313 -23.24 -0.79 -6.77
N THR A 314 -23.03 0.43 -6.29
CA THR A 314 -23.08 1.63 -7.15
C THR A 314 -21.96 1.58 -8.19
N PHE A 315 -20.72 1.25 -7.76
CA PHE A 315 -19.61 1.05 -8.70
C PHE A 315 -19.93 0.01 -9.77
N LEU A 316 -20.49 -1.15 -9.40
CA LEU A 316 -20.83 -2.19 -10.37
C LEU A 316 -21.85 -1.70 -11.41
N ARG A 317 -22.89 -0.98 -10.99
CA ARG A 317 -23.88 -0.40 -11.93
C ARG A 317 -23.24 0.61 -12.90
N GLU A 318 -22.33 1.45 -12.44
CA GLU A 318 -21.60 2.39 -13.29
C GLU A 318 -20.64 1.68 -14.25
N TYR A 319 -19.97 0.65 -13.77
CA TYR A 319 -19.09 -0.20 -14.55
C TYR A 319 -19.84 -0.94 -15.66
N ASP A 320 -21.00 -1.51 -15.36
CA ASP A 320 -21.84 -2.21 -16.34
C ASP A 320 -22.37 -1.24 -17.43
N LYS A 321 -22.85 -0.07 -17.04
CA LYS A 321 -23.25 0.98 -17.98
C LYS A 321 -22.08 1.40 -18.91
N ALA A 322 -20.87 1.52 -18.38
CA ALA A 322 -19.70 1.87 -19.18
C ALA A 322 -19.32 0.73 -20.15
N ASN A 323 -19.47 -0.54 -19.74
CA ASN A 323 -19.28 -1.70 -20.62
C ASN A 323 -20.31 -1.69 -21.77
N GLU A 324 -21.59 -1.50 -21.46
CA GLU A 324 -22.66 -1.40 -22.47
C GLU A 324 -22.38 -0.27 -23.47
N ALA A 325 -22.05 0.94 -22.97
CA ALA A 325 -21.77 2.09 -23.81
C ALA A 325 -20.54 1.91 -24.72
N THR A 326 -19.60 1.04 -24.36
CA THR A 326 -18.40 0.74 -25.15
C THR A 326 -18.50 -0.56 -25.94
N GLY A 327 -19.59 -1.29 -25.85
CA GLY A 327 -19.76 -2.61 -26.46
C GLY A 327 -18.78 -3.65 -25.95
N LYS A 328 -18.31 -3.51 -24.69
CA LYS A 328 -17.38 -4.44 -24.06
C LYS A 328 -18.10 -5.48 -23.22
N LYS A 329 -17.51 -6.66 -23.15
CA LYS A 329 -17.96 -7.73 -22.25
C LYS A 329 -16.81 -7.99 -21.26
N GLN A 330 -16.84 -7.29 -20.13
CA GLN A 330 -15.82 -7.36 -19.10
C GLN A 330 -16.49 -7.59 -17.74
N TYR A 331 -15.78 -8.27 -16.83
CA TYR A 331 -16.32 -8.69 -15.55
C TYR A 331 -15.54 -8.05 -14.40
N ALA A 332 -16.25 -7.61 -13.37
CA ALA A 332 -15.63 -7.25 -12.10
C ALA A 332 -15.40 -8.53 -11.28
N VAL A 333 -14.16 -8.75 -10.87
CA VAL A 333 -13.78 -9.88 -10.02
C VAL A 333 -13.56 -9.38 -8.60
N PRO A 334 -14.47 -9.69 -7.65
CA PRO A 334 -14.36 -9.24 -6.28
C PRO A 334 -13.27 -10.02 -5.53
N TYR A 335 -12.54 -9.29 -4.69
CA TYR A 335 -11.65 -9.85 -3.69
C TYR A 335 -12.31 -9.77 -2.32
N PHE A 336 -12.39 -10.90 -1.62
CA PHE A 336 -13.01 -11.00 -0.30
C PHE A 336 -12.02 -11.43 0.77
N MET A 337 -12.31 -11.00 2.00
CA MET A 337 -11.57 -11.37 3.19
C MET A 337 -12.51 -12.03 4.20
N SER A 338 -12.14 -13.23 4.66
CA SER A 338 -12.84 -13.94 5.74
C SER A 338 -12.17 -13.69 7.09
N SER A 339 -12.85 -14.06 8.17
CA SER A 339 -12.30 -14.12 9.53
C SER A 339 -11.79 -12.78 10.08
N HIS A 340 -12.21 -11.64 9.54
CA HIS A 340 -11.83 -10.34 10.10
C HIS A 340 -12.38 -10.19 11.53
N PRO A 341 -11.60 -9.61 12.48
CA PRO A 341 -12.10 -9.34 13.83
C PRO A 341 -13.43 -8.60 13.84
N GLY A 342 -14.39 -9.10 14.62
CA GLY A 342 -15.75 -8.59 14.64
C GLY A 342 -16.71 -9.21 13.62
N CYS A 343 -16.23 -10.07 12.71
CA CYS A 343 -17.08 -10.89 11.85
C CYS A 343 -17.76 -12.00 12.67
N THR A 344 -19.08 -12.04 12.61
CA THR A 344 -19.88 -13.11 13.24
C THR A 344 -20.20 -14.21 12.23
N ILE A 345 -20.69 -15.37 12.72
CA ILE A 345 -21.20 -16.44 11.84
C ILE A 345 -22.30 -15.93 10.91
N LYS A 346 -23.19 -15.03 11.38
CA LYS A 346 -24.22 -14.43 10.55
C LYS A 346 -23.63 -13.61 9.39
N ASP A 347 -22.55 -12.89 9.63
CA ASP A 347 -21.86 -12.11 8.60
C ASP A 347 -21.16 -13.04 7.60
N ALA A 348 -20.55 -14.11 8.07
CA ALA A 348 -19.93 -15.13 7.21
C ALA A 348 -20.98 -15.81 6.31
N VAL A 349 -22.17 -16.12 6.85
CA VAL A 349 -23.30 -16.68 6.06
C VAL A 349 -23.74 -15.68 4.98
N LYS A 350 -23.90 -14.40 5.31
CA LYS A 350 -24.23 -13.36 4.29
C LYS A 350 -23.20 -13.30 3.16
N LEU A 351 -21.91 -13.42 3.50
CA LEU A 351 -20.85 -13.45 2.49
C LEU A 351 -20.98 -14.71 1.62
N ALA A 352 -21.20 -15.88 2.23
CA ALA A 352 -21.37 -17.14 1.51
C ALA A 352 -22.58 -17.12 0.57
N GLU A 353 -23.72 -16.59 1.02
CA GLU A 353 -24.92 -16.40 0.20
C GLU A 353 -24.63 -15.48 -0.99
N TYR A 354 -23.97 -14.35 -0.74
CA TYR A 354 -23.60 -13.43 -1.81
C TYR A 354 -22.67 -14.10 -2.84
N VAL A 355 -21.65 -14.85 -2.39
CA VAL A 355 -20.73 -15.59 -3.28
C VAL A 355 -21.47 -16.64 -4.10
N ARG A 356 -22.41 -17.38 -3.48
CA ARG A 356 -23.29 -18.33 -4.21
C ARG A 356 -24.06 -17.63 -5.31
N ASP A 357 -24.63 -16.45 -5.00
CA ASP A 357 -25.50 -15.71 -5.90
C ASP A 357 -24.76 -14.98 -7.03
N LEU A 358 -23.40 -14.84 -6.93
CA LEU A 358 -22.57 -14.37 -8.03
C LEU A 358 -22.55 -15.31 -9.25
N GLY A 359 -22.90 -16.58 -9.08
CA GLY A 359 -22.87 -17.57 -10.14
C GLY A 359 -21.47 -18.05 -10.57
N PHE A 360 -20.43 -17.65 -9.86
CA PHE A 360 -19.05 -18.12 -10.02
C PHE A 360 -18.33 -18.11 -8.67
N THR A 361 -17.28 -18.93 -8.52
CA THR A 361 -16.45 -18.95 -7.31
C THR A 361 -15.30 -17.96 -7.49
N PRO A 362 -15.17 -16.94 -6.61
CA PRO A 362 -14.03 -16.04 -6.63
C PRO A 362 -12.73 -16.82 -6.40
N GLU A 363 -11.73 -16.61 -7.24
CA GLU A 363 -10.42 -17.27 -7.12
C GLU A 363 -9.54 -16.65 -6.02
N GLN A 364 -9.83 -15.42 -5.64
CA GLN A 364 -9.04 -14.67 -4.65
C GLN A 364 -9.88 -14.39 -3.41
N VAL A 365 -9.66 -15.19 -2.39
CA VAL A 365 -10.18 -15.02 -1.03
C VAL A 365 -9.02 -15.11 -0.06
N GLN A 366 -8.99 -14.26 0.94
CA GLN A 366 -7.96 -14.25 1.97
C GLN A 366 -8.61 -14.36 3.35
N ASP A 367 -8.02 -15.17 4.22
CA ASP A 367 -8.28 -15.06 5.64
C ASP A 367 -7.59 -13.83 6.22
N PHE A 368 -8.23 -13.20 7.20
CA PHE A 368 -7.60 -12.11 7.91
C PHE A 368 -6.26 -12.54 8.50
N TYR A 369 -5.24 -11.76 8.22
CA TYR A 369 -3.92 -11.91 8.78
C TYR A 369 -3.57 -10.66 9.58
N PRO A 370 -3.28 -10.79 10.89
CA PRO A 370 -2.90 -9.64 11.71
C PRO A 370 -1.66 -8.95 11.13
N THR A 371 -1.76 -7.65 10.95
CA THR A 371 -0.61 -6.84 10.53
C THR A 371 0.49 -6.94 11.60
N PRO A 372 1.71 -7.34 11.25
CA PRO A 372 2.82 -7.28 12.18
C PRO A 372 3.15 -5.81 12.45
N SER A 373 3.28 -5.46 13.70
CA SER A 373 3.64 -4.14 14.18
C SER A 373 4.80 -4.23 15.14
#